data_f9bc9b049f8ec852446fa4456ff62078
#
_entry.id   f9bc9b049f8ec852446fa4456ff62078
#
_cell.length_a   1.000
_cell.length_b   1.000
_cell.length_c   1.000
_cell.angle_alpha   90.00
_cell.angle_beta   90.00
_cell.angle_gamma   90.00
#
_symmetry.space_group_name_H-M   'P 1'
#
loop_
_entity.id
_entity.type
_entity.pdbx_description
1 polymer ?
#
loop_
_entity_poly.entity_id
_entity_poly.type
_entity_poly.pdbx_seq_one_letter_code
_entity_poly.pdbx_strand_id
1 'polypeptide(L)'
;MEKKYKWYKIADDLDEIKFSENGLAEWEVNGKKICLSLFKEELCATTLKCPHAGGNLSHGYLDATGNVVCPLHRYKFSCKTGRNVSGEGFYLKTYPVEKRLDGYYVGIEESGIFNWLK
;
A
#
# COMPACT_ATOMS: atom_id res chain seq x y z
N MET A 1 -21.87 -0.40 -6.76
CA MET A 1 -21.11 -0.66 -7.99
C MET A 1 -19.84 -1.44 -7.68
N GLU A 2 -19.63 -2.52 -8.36
CA GLU A 2 -18.46 -3.36 -8.12
C GLU A 2 -17.20 -2.72 -8.67
N LYS A 3 -16.14 -2.77 -7.90
CA LYS A 3 -14.83 -2.34 -8.35
C LYS A 3 -14.17 -3.48 -9.08
N LYS A 4 -13.58 -3.17 -10.22
CA LYS A 4 -12.82 -4.15 -10.98
C LYS A 4 -11.35 -3.92 -10.77
N TYR A 5 -10.62 -4.99 -10.51
CA TYR A 5 -9.19 -4.95 -10.29
C TYR A 5 -8.48 -5.77 -11.35
N LYS A 6 -7.35 -5.26 -11.78
CA LYS A 6 -6.40 -6.05 -12.54
C LYS A 6 -5.33 -6.49 -11.57
N TRP A 7 -5.05 -7.78 -11.52
CA TRP A 7 -4.15 -8.36 -10.55
C TRP A 7 -2.76 -8.57 -11.13
N TYR A 8 -1.76 -8.13 -10.41
CA TYR A 8 -0.37 -8.23 -10.81
C TYR A 8 0.40 -9.01 -9.77
N LYS A 9 1.14 -10.01 -10.23
CA LYS A 9 2.03 -10.76 -9.34
C LYS A 9 3.23 -9.87 -8.98
N ILE A 10 3.51 -9.76 -7.69
CA ILE A 10 4.61 -8.92 -7.22
C ILE A 10 5.78 -9.74 -6.69
N ALA A 11 5.54 -10.96 -6.23
CA ALA A 11 6.61 -11.79 -5.69
C ALA A 11 6.14 -13.25 -5.57
N ASP A 12 7.07 -14.19 -5.65
CA ASP A 12 6.77 -15.60 -5.40
C ASP A 12 6.59 -15.84 -3.90
N ASP A 13 7.42 -15.19 -3.09
CA ASP A 13 7.27 -15.24 -1.64
C ASP A 13 7.76 -13.91 -1.03
N LEU A 14 7.56 -13.76 0.27
CA LEU A 14 7.90 -12.52 0.96
C LEU A 14 9.40 -12.24 1.01
N ASP A 15 10.23 -13.25 0.86
CA ASP A 15 11.69 -13.08 0.90
C ASP A 15 12.20 -12.29 -0.29
N GLU A 16 11.45 -12.25 -1.39
CA GLU A 16 11.82 -11.46 -2.56
C GLU A 16 11.62 -9.96 -2.35
N ILE A 17 10.84 -9.59 -1.35
CA ILE A 17 10.57 -8.17 -1.06
C ILE A 17 11.52 -7.72 0.02
N LYS A 18 12.35 -6.74 -0.31
CA LYS A 18 13.33 -6.23 0.65
C LYS A 18 12.72 -5.13 1.49
N PHE A 19 12.14 -5.56 2.61
CA PHE A 19 11.61 -4.61 3.57
C PHE A 19 12.76 -3.96 4.34
N SER A 20 12.60 -2.65 4.61
CA SER A 20 13.52 -1.96 5.49
C SER A 20 13.35 -2.48 6.92
N GLU A 21 14.23 -2.07 7.83
CA GLU A 21 14.09 -2.40 9.25
C GLU A 21 12.75 -1.91 9.80
N ASN A 22 12.17 -0.92 9.16
CA ASN A 22 10.90 -0.33 9.57
C ASN A 22 9.67 -1.11 9.08
N GLY A 23 9.87 -2.20 8.36
CA GLY A 23 8.76 -3.02 7.87
C GLY A 23 8.10 -2.52 6.60
N LEU A 24 8.73 -1.57 5.91
CA LEU A 24 8.18 -0.93 4.71
C LEU A 24 9.08 -1.16 3.50
N ALA A 25 8.48 -1.17 2.32
CA ALA A 25 9.22 -1.28 1.06
C ALA A 25 8.54 -0.45 -0.02
N GLU A 26 9.34 0.16 -0.88
CA GLU A 26 8.83 0.81 -2.08
C GLU A 26 8.80 -0.23 -3.19
N TRP A 27 7.71 -0.27 -3.95
CA TRP A 27 7.52 -1.26 -5.00
C TRP A 27 6.85 -0.61 -6.20
N GLU A 28 7.12 -1.13 -7.38
CA GLU A 28 6.47 -0.62 -8.58
C GLU A 28 5.61 -1.70 -9.20
N VAL A 29 4.36 -1.38 -9.49
CA VAL A 29 3.40 -2.30 -10.10
C VAL A 29 2.80 -1.60 -11.31
N ASN A 30 3.05 -2.14 -12.49
CA ASN A 30 2.52 -1.59 -13.75
C ASN A 30 2.77 -0.08 -13.87
N GLY A 31 3.99 0.36 -13.58
CA GLY A 31 4.36 1.77 -13.65
C GLY A 31 3.91 2.63 -12.48
N LYS A 32 3.19 2.05 -11.54
CA LYS A 32 2.70 2.77 -10.38
C LYS A 32 3.54 2.43 -9.16
N LYS A 33 4.02 3.44 -8.47
CA LYS A 33 4.79 3.22 -7.24
C LYS A 33 3.87 3.10 -6.05
N ILE A 34 4.08 2.06 -5.27
CA ILE A 34 3.28 1.76 -4.09
C ILE A 34 4.18 1.50 -2.90
N CYS A 35 3.59 1.55 -1.71
CA CYS A 35 4.27 1.19 -0.47
C CYS A 35 3.74 -0.16 0.00
N LEU A 36 4.65 -1.09 0.26
CA LEU A 36 4.30 -2.37 0.85
C LEU A 36 4.66 -2.34 2.33
N SER A 37 3.79 -2.92 3.15
CA SER A 37 3.98 -3.01 4.60
C SER A 37 3.81 -4.46 5.00
N LEU A 38 4.68 -4.94 5.88
CA LEU A 38 4.56 -6.29 6.40
C LEU A 38 4.34 -6.21 7.92
N PHE A 39 3.12 -6.53 8.34
CA PHE A 39 2.75 -6.50 9.75
C PHE A 39 2.21 -7.85 10.16
N LYS A 40 2.88 -8.51 11.10
CA LYS A 40 2.49 -9.84 11.59
C LYS A 40 2.23 -10.82 10.46
N GLU A 41 3.18 -10.89 9.54
CA GLU A 41 3.14 -11.78 8.35
C GLU A 41 2.04 -11.46 7.35
N GLU A 42 1.34 -10.36 7.54
CA GLU A 42 0.31 -9.92 6.63
C GLU A 42 0.83 -8.77 5.77
N LEU A 43 0.74 -8.93 4.45
CA LEU A 43 1.22 -7.94 3.51
C LEU A 43 0.10 -6.96 3.17
N CYS A 44 0.41 -5.67 3.27
CA CYS A 44 -0.51 -4.60 2.89
C CYS A 44 0.13 -3.75 1.81
N ALA A 45 -0.69 -3.13 0.98
CA ALA A 45 -0.23 -2.23 -0.08
C ALA A 45 -1.03 -0.93 -0.02
N THR A 46 -0.32 0.18 -0.10
CA THR A 46 -0.91 1.52 -0.07
C THR A 46 -0.24 2.39 -1.12
N THR A 47 -0.76 3.58 -1.35
CA THR A 47 -0.04 4.55 -2.17
C THR A 47 1.28 4.88 -1.49
N LEU A 48 2.26 5.30 -2.28
CA LEU A 48 3.58 5.64 -1.75
C LEU A 48 3.59 7.01 -1.10
N LYS A 49 2.80 7.95 -1.63
CA LYS A 49 2.77 9.32 -1.12
C LYS A 49 1.72 9.52 -0.06
N CYS A 50 2.11 10.22 1.01
CA CYS A 50 1.18 10.61 2.05
C CYS A 50 0.14 11.57 1.48
N PRO A 51 -1.17 11.34 1.71
CA PRO A 51 -2.21 12.22 1.18
C PRO A 51 -2.16 13.64 1.74
N HIS A 52 -1.50 13.82 2.88
CA HIS A 52 -1.38 15.12 3.53
C HIS A 52 -0.35 16.01 2.84
N ALA A 53 0.89 15.54 2.69
CA ALA A 53 1.98 16.40 2.25
C ALA A 53 2.86 15.77 1.16
N GLY A 54 2.46 14.64 0.61
CA GLY A 54 3.21 13.98 -0.44
C GLY A 54 4.51 13.33 0.00
N GLY A 55 4.71 13.15 1.31
CA GLY A 55 5.90 12.48 1.81
C GLY A 55 5.94 11.01 1.41
N ASN A 56 7.15 10.49 1.19
CA ASN A 56 7.33 9.09 0.83
C ASN A 56 7.12 8.20 2.06
N LEU A 57 6.02 7.45 2.07
CA LEU A 57 5.65 6.61 3.21
C LEU A 57 6.66 5.50 3.49
N SER A 58 7.37 5.02 2.47
CA SER A 58 8.37 3.98 2.69
C SER A 58 9.57 4.48 3.51
N HIS A 59 9.74 5.79 3.64
CA HIS A 59 10.79 6.39 4.49
C HIS A 59 10.32 6.58 5.93
N GLY A 60 9.06 6.32 6.21
CA GLY A 60 8.53 6.36 7.57
C GLY A 60 8.77 5.05 8.29
N TYR A 61 7.81 4.64 9.08
CA TYR A 61 7.92 3.36 9.79
C TYR A 61 6.53 2.77 10.04
N LEU A 62 6.52 1.49 10.34
CA LEU A 62 5.32 0.77 10.74
C LEU A 62 5.35 0.67 12.27
N ASP A 63 4.29 1.15 12.93
CA ASP A 63 4.26 1.10 14.38
C ASP A 63 3.79 -0.28 14.88
N ALA A 64 3.77 -0.44 16.20
CA ALA A 64 3.47 -1.72 16.81
C ALA A 64 2.05 -2.22 16.58
N THR A 65 1.14 -1.35 16.15
CA THR A 65 -0.26 -1.70 15.93
C THR A 65 -0.63 -1.80 14.45
N GLY A 66 0.35 -1.72 13.55
CA GLY A 66 0.11 -1.89 12.14
C GLY A 66 -0.25 -0.61 11.40
N ASN A 67 0.17 0.53 11.91
CA ASN A 67 -0.05 1.80 11.25
C ASN A 67 1.22 2.24 10.53
N VAL A 68 1.04 2.74 9.31
CA VAL A 68 2.12 3.37 8.55
C VAL A 68 2.21 4.82 9.01
N VAL A 69 3.40 5.22 9.44
CA VAL A 69 3.63 6.57 9.97
C VAL A 69 4.42 7.38 8.96
N CYS A 70 3.84 8.49 8.53
CA CYS A 70 4.46 9.39 7.55
C CYS A 70 5.69 10.07 8.17
N PRO A 71 6.83 10.13 7.44
CA PRO A 71 8.04 10.72 8.01
C PRO A 71 8.00 12.22 8.19
N LEU A 72 7.07 12.92 7.50
CA LEU A 72 7.05 14.39 7.56
C LEU A 72 6.40 14.92 8.84
N HIS A 73 5.15 14.55 9.09
CA HIS A 73 4.43 15.06 10.26
C HIS A 73 3.89 13.95 11.14
N ARG A 74 4.35 12.72 10.90
CA ARG A 74 4.00 11.54 11.69
C ARG A 74 2.50 11.23 11.72
N TYR A 75 1.79 11.58 10.65
CA TYR A 75 0.40 11.16 10.50
C TYR A 75 0.37 9.65 10.36
N LYS A 76 -0.59 9.01 11.02
CA LYS A 76 -0.68 7.56 11.09
C LYS A 76 -1.88 7.06 10.30
N PHE A 77 -1.65 6.02 9.51
CA PHE A 77 -2.70 5.41 8.69
C PHE A 77 -2.65 3.90 8.87
N SER A 78 -3.82 3.29 9.08
CA SER A 78 -3.89 1.83 9.12
C SER A 78 -3.40 1.26 7.79
N CYS A 79 -2.47 0.32 7.82
CA CYS A 79 -1.97 -0.26 6.57
C CYS A 79 -3.04 -1.11 5.87
N LYS A 80 -4.03 -1.61 6.61
CA LYS A 80 -5.10 -2.43 6.04
C LYS A 80 -6.22 -1.60 5.43
N THR A 81 -6.63 -0.55 6.11
CA THR A 81 -7.82 0.21 5.71
C THR A 81 -7.50 1.57 5.13
N GLY A 82 -6.30 2.10 5.38
CA GLY A 82 -5.93 3.44 4.99
C GLY A 82 -6.53 4.53 5.87
N ARG A 83 -7.27 4.13 6.89
CA ARG A 83 -7.90 5.08 7.79
C ARG A 83 -6.85 5.83 8.59
N ASN A 84 -7.01 7.15 8.66
CA ASN A 84 -6.17 7.99 9.50
C ASN A 84 -6.53 7.77 10.96
N VAL A 85 -5.55 7.35 11.76
CA VAL A 85 -5.78 7.04 13.16
C VAL A 85 -5.20 8.09 14.11
N SER A 86 -4.52 9.10 13.56
CA SER A 86 -3.98 10.20 14.38
C SER A 86 -4.86 11.46 14.36
N GLY A 87 -6.01 11.41 13.68
CA GLY A 87 -7.05 12.42 13.85
C GLY A 87 -7.08 13.57 12.86
N GLU A 88 -6.29 13.50 11.78
CA GLU A 88 -6.22 14.61 10.84
C GLU A 88 -7.25 14.56 9.71
N GLY A 89 -7.94 13.42 9.55
CA GLY A 89 -9.06 13.32 8.62
C GLY A 89 -8.71 12.95 7.18
N PHE A 90 -7.47 12.63 6.89
CA PHE A 90 -7.07 12.16 5.57
C PHE A 90 -7.27 10.66 5.43
N TYR A 91 -7.40 10.17 4.21
CA TYR A 91 -7.44 8.74 3.93
C TYR A 91 -6.31 8.36 2.99
N LEU A 92 -5.62 7.29 3.35
CA LEU A 92 -4.59 6.71 2.50
C LEU A 92 -5.25 5.66 1.61
N LYS A 93 -5.02 5.74 0.31
CA LYS A 93 -5.55 4.74 -0.61
C LYS A 93 -4.81 3.42 -0.40
N THR A 94 -5.58 2.33 -0.31
CA THR A 94 -5.02 0.99 -0.19
C THR A 94 -5.30 0.19 -1.45
N TYR A 95 -4.49 -0.85 -1.67
CA TYR A 95 -4.68 -1.80 -2.76
C TYR A 95 -4.87 -3.17 -2.16
N PRO A 96 -5.81 -3.97 -2.67
CA PRO A 96 -5.99 -5.32 -2.14
C PRO A 96 -4.77 -6.19 -2.46
N VAL A 97 -4.41 -7.02 -1.51
CA VAL A 97 -3.32 -7.98 -1.65
C VAL A 97 -3.90 -9.37 -1.51
N GLU A 98 -3.50 -10.28 -2.39
CA GLU A 98 -3.98 -11.64 -2.39
C GLU A 98 -2.81 -12.59 -2.42
N LYS A 99 -2.77 -13.52 -1.48
CA LYS A 99 -1.80 -14.60 -1.48
C LYS A 99 -2.41 -15.77 -2.24
N ARG A 100 -1.76 -16.19 -3.32
CA ARG A 100 -2.17 -17.33 -4.12
C ARG A 100 -1.14 -18.43 -4.02
N LEU A 101 -1.44 -19.58 -4.62
CA LEU A 101 -0.53 -20.72 -4.56
C LEU A 101 0.85 -20.42 -5.13
N ASP A 102 0.92 -19.55 -6.13
CA ASP A 102 2.18 -19.26 -6.81
C ASP A 102 2.81 -17.92 -6.38
N GLY A 103 2.24 -17.23 -5.40
CA GLY A 103 2.83 -15.98 -4.92
C GLY A 103 1.84 -14.95 -4.47
N TYR A 104 2.31 -13.70 -4.38
CA TYR A 104 1.53 -12.56 -3.91
C TYR A 104 1.13 -11.66 -5.07
N TYR A 105 -0.11 -11.19 -5.02
CA TYR A 105 -0.69 -10.36 -6.05
C TYR A 105 -1.25 -9.08 -5.45
N VAL A 106 -1.11 -7.98 -6.19
CA VAL A 106 -1.70 -6.69 -5.82
C VAL A 106 -2.73 -6.33 -6.89
N GLY A 107 -3.91 -5.94 -6.45
CA GLY A 107 -4.98 -5.49 -7.33
C GLY A 107 -4.91 -3.99 -7.55
N ILE A 108 -4.86 -3.60 -8.81
CA ILE A 108 -4.94 -2.19 -9.21
C ILE A 108 -6.32 -1.98 -9.81
N GLU A 109 -7.05 -1.04 -9.25
CA GLU A 109 -8.40 -0.74 -9.69
C GLU A 109 -8.41 -0.22 -11.13
N GLU A 110 -9.24 -0.83 -11.97
CA GLU A 110 -9.42 -0.36 -13.33
C GLU A 110 -10.36 0.85 -13.32
N SER A 111 -9.95 1.90 -14.00
CA SER A 111 -10.79 3.08 -14.12
C SER A 111 -11.73 2.91 -15.30
N GLY A 112 -12.97 2.55 -15.03
CA GLY A 112 -14.00 2.44 -16.05
C GLY A 112 -14.25 3.77 -16.76
N ILE A 113 -14.09 4.87 -16.06
CA ILE A 113 -14.29 6.20 -16.64
C ILE A 113 -13.28 6.46 -17.75
N PHE A 114 -12.01 6.17 -17.50
CA PHE A 114 -10.98 6.38 -18.51
C PHE A 114 -11.14 5.42 -19.69
N ASN A 115 -11.52 4.20 -19.42
CA ASN A 115 -11.77 3.25 -20.48
C ASN A 115 -12.93 3.66 -21.37
N TRP A 116 -13.91 4.29 -20.76
CA TRP A 116 -15.08 4.77 -21.48
C TRP A 116 -14.77 5.95 -22.39
N LEU A 117 -13.81 6.79 -22.01
CA LEU A 117 -13.44 7.96 -22.78
C LEU A 117 -12.50 7.68 -23.95
N LYS A 118 -11.99 6.50 -24.04
CA LYS A 118 -11.06 6.12 -25.13
C LYS A 118 -11.77 5.73 -26.39
#